data_1db0aebe154790a34e9571c74fa376d5
#
_entry.id   1db0aebe154790a34e9571c74fa376d5
#
_cell.length_a   1.000
_cell.length_b   1.000
_cell.length_c   1.000
_cell.angle_alpha   90.00
_cell.angle_beta   90.00
_cell.angle_gamma   90.00
#
_symmetry.space_group_name_H-M   'P 1'
#
loop_
_entity.id
_entity.type
_entity.pdbx_description
1 polymer ?
#
loop_
_entity_poly.entity_id
_entity_poly.type
_entity_poly.pdbx_seq_one_letter_code
_entity_poly.pdbx_strand_id
1 'polypeptide(L)'
;NKRMFTKEQILKTYYGYDKDLYPNVDWIDAITKDYATSTRANLTVSGGTEILRYSLTASLYHENGIMASDKSLPYDTQSKLNRYNIRANVDLDLTKTTLVRFNVGGYLQNLHKSRSGTDEVFSAAFETPPFVHPAVYSDGTIPIASSKRPNPWAISTQNGYYRSGPSKLESLFAVEQNLKMITPGLKAKLT
;
A
#
# COMPACT_ATOMS: atom_id res chain seq x y z
N ASN A 1 -31.26 -31.91 -21.05
CA ASN A 1 -30.09 -31.07 -20.73
C ASN A 1 -29.64 -30.35 -21.99
N LYS A 2 -29.95 -29.04 -22.13
CA LYS A 2 -29.38 -28.21 -23.19
C LYS A 2 -27.92 -27.97 -22.84
N ARG A 3 -26.98 -28.40 -23.68
CA ARG A 3 -25.56 -28.05 -23.54
C ARG A 3 -25.40 -26.55 -23.73
N MET A 4 -24.64 -25.90 -22.87
CA MET A 4 -24.39 -24.46 -22.94
C MET A 4 -23.49 -24.13 -24.15
N PHE A 5 -22.59 -25.04 -24.54
CA PHE A 5 -21.63 -24.88 -25.62
C PHE A 5 -21.66 -26.05 -26.58
N THR A 6 -21.42 -25.79 -27.87
CA THR A 6 -21.18 -26.80 -28.89
C THR A 6 -19.77 -27.38 -28.74
N LYS A 7 -19.53 -28.57 -29.28
CA LYS A 7 -18.17 -29.14 -29.33
C LYS A 7 -17.18 -28.24 -30.08
N GLU A 8 -17.65 -27.61 -31.14
CA GLU A 8 -16.86 -26.71 -31.94
C GLU A 8 -16.42 -25.46 -31.13
N GLN A 9 -17.34 -24.83 -30.38
CA GLN A 9 -17.02 -23.71 -29.51
C GLN A 9 -15.97 -24.09 -28.46
N ILE A 10 -16.13 -25.25 -27.81
CA ILE A 10 -15.17 -25.74 -26.82
C ILE A 10 -13.77 -25.90 -27.45
N LEU A 11 -13.69 -26.52 -28.65
CA LEU A 11 -12.42 -26.71 -29.33
C LEU A 11 -11.78 -25.36 -29.74
N LYS A 12 -12.57 -24.45 -30.28
CA LYS A 12 -12.07 -23.08 -30.65
C LYS A 12 -11.55 -22.30 -29.46
N THR A 13 -12.26 -22.38 -28.33
CA THR A 13 -11.80 -21.75 -27.05
C THR A 13 -10.51 -22.44 -26.55
N TYR A 14 -10.47 -23.80 -26.58
CA TYR A 14 -9.31 -24.55 -26.10
C TYR A 14 -8.05 -24.28 -26.93
N TYR A 15 -8.16 -24.20 -28.26
CA TYR A 15 -7.04 -23.91 -29.15
C TYR A 15 -6.76 -22.40 -29.32
N GLY A 16 -7.56 -21.53 -28.71
CA GLY A 16 -7.37 -20.06 -28.82
C GLY A 16 -7.52 -19.54 -30.25
N TYR A 17 -8.45 -20.12 -31.03
CA TYR A 17 -8.63 -19.82 -32.44
C TYR A 17 -8.90 -18.34 -32.72
N ASP A 18 -9.73 -17.70 -31.89
CA ASP A 18 -10.06 -16.30 -31.93
C ASP A 18 -10.36 -15.85 -30.50
N LYS A 19 -9.48 -15.06 -29.92
CA LYS A 19 -9.58 -14.67 -28.51
C LYS A 19 -10.71 -13.67 -28.23
N ASP A 20 -11.18 -12.97 -29.26
CA ASP A 20 -12.27 -12.00 -29.13
C ASP A 20 -13.64 -12.73 -29.16
N LEU A 21 -13.78 -13.75 -30.01
CA LEU A 21 -15.01 -14.52 -30.15
C LEU A 21 -15.10 -15.73 -29.21
N TYR A 22 -13.96 -16.33 -28.87
CA TYR A 22 -13.85 -17.52 -28.02
C TYR A 22 -12.85 -17.28 -26.88
N PRO A 23 -13.13 -16.30 -26.01
CA PRO A 23 -12.21 -15.96 -24.93
C PRO A 23 -12.05 -17.11 -23.92
N ASN A 24 -10.89 -17.19 -23.32
CA ASN A 24 -10.58 -18.04 -22.18
C ASN A 24 -9.63 -17.27 -21.29
N VAL A 25 -10.18 -16.34 -20.53
CA VAL A 25 -9.41 -15.38 -19.73
C VAL A 25 -9.11 -15.96 -18.36
N ASP A 26 -7.83 -16.03 -17.99
CA ASP A 26 -7.46 -16.10 -16.59
C ASP A 26 -7.55 -14.69 -16.00
N TRP A 27 -8.63 -14.47 -15.26
CA TRP A 27 -8.89 -13.15 -14.70
C TRP A 27 -7.87 -12.75 -13.65
N ILE A 28 -7.32 -13.70 -12.88
CA ILE A 28 -6.30 -13.40 -11.89
C ILE A 28 -5.01 -12.95 -12.58
N ASP A 29 -4.56 -13.68 -13.58
CA ASP A 29 -3.40 -13.31 -14.39
C ASP A 29 -3.61 -11.97 -15.10
N ALA A 30 -4.80 -11.72 -15.64
CA ALA A 30 -5.13 -10.47 -16.32
C ALA A 30 -5.04 -9.24 -15.40
N ILE A 31 -5.45 -9.34 -14.13
CA ILE A 31 -5.52 -8.21 -13.19
C ILE A 31 -4.31 -8.10 -12.26
N THR A 32 -3.42 -9.07 -12.24
CA THR A 32 -2.24 -9.09 -11.37
C THR A 32 -0.95 -9.16 -12.17
N LYS A 33 0.13 -8.82 -11.52
CA LYS A 33 1.50 -9.06 -11.97
C LYS A 33 2.01 -10.31 -11.27
N ASP A 34 3.06 -10.93 -11.81
CA ASP A 34 3.70 -12.12 -11.23
C ASP A 34 4.26 -11.85 -9.82
N TYR A 35 4.67 -10.62 -9.53
CA TYR A 35 5.24 -10.23 -8.25
C TYR A 35 4.96 -8.79 -7.85
N ALA A 36 4.92 -8.56 -6.57
CA ALA A 36 4.98 -7.25 -5.93
C ALA A 36 6.38 -7.03 -5.35
N THR A 37 6.79 -5.77 -5.23
CA THR A 37 8.09 -5.42 -4.68
C THR A 37 7.94 -4.50 -3.48
N SER A 38 8.74 -4.75 -2.44
CA SER A 38 8.87 -3.82 -1.32
C SER A 38 10.33 -3.59 -0.97
N THR A 39 10.62 -2.36 -0.57
CA THR A 39 11.96 -1.96 -0.12
C THR A 39 11.83 -1.24 1.21
N ARG A 40 12.71 -1.60 2.14
CA ARG A 40 12.81 -0.93 3.44
C ARG A 40 14.26 -0.57 3.73
N ALA A 41 14.47 0.68 4.11
CA ALA A 41 15.75 1.15 4.61
C ALA A 41 15.56 1.83 5.97
N ASN A 42 16.48 1.57 6.92
CA ASN A 42 16.49 2.20 8.22
C ASN A 42 17.91 2.68 8.53
N LEU A 43 18.00 3.91 9.02
CA LEU A 43 19.22 4.49 9.50
C LEU A 43 19.00 4.98 10.94
N THR A 44 19.85 4.53 11.85
CA THR A 44 19.85 5.02 13.23
C THR A 44 21.23 5.55 13.56
N VAL A 45 21.25 6.79 14.05
CA VAL A 45 22.45 7.42 14.60
C VAL A 45 22.18 7.73 16.05
N SER A 46 23.05 7.27 16.93
CA SER A 46 22.95 7.52 18.36
C SER A 46 24.32 7.87 18.91
N GLY A 47 24.32 8.70 19.94
CA GLY A 47 25.54 9.11 20.60
C GLY A 47 25.22 9.87 21.87
N GLY A 48 26.27 10.34 22.52
CA GLY A 48 26.08 11.16 23.70
C GLY A 48 27.37 11.36 24.49
N THR A 49 27.21 12.11 25.56
CA THR A 49 28.19 12.38 26.59
C THR A 49 27.59 11.95 27.95
N GLU A 50 28.28 12.21 29.02
CA GLU A 50 27.74 11.95 30.37
C GLU A 50 26.45 12.71 30.67
N ILE A 51 26.24 13.86 30.00
CA ILE A 51 25.09 14.74 30.26
C ILE A 51 24.06 14.77 29.12
N LEU A 52 24.44 14.36 27.94
CA LEU A 52 23.55 14.38 26.75
C LEU A 52 23.54 13.02 26.06
N ARG A 53 22.36 12.48 25.84
CA ARG A 53 22.15 11.26 25.04
C ARG A 53 21.17 11.59 23.92
N TYR A 54 21.47 11.14 22.71
CA TYR A 54 20.56 11.33 21.58
C TYR A 54 20.49 10.10 20.71
N SER A 55 19.34 9.96 20.06
CA SER A 55 19.09 8.93 19.05
C SER A 55 18.22 9.53 17.96
N LEU A 56 18.68 9.45 16.72
CA LEU A 56 17.94 9.83 15.52
C LEU A 56 17.73 8.59 14.66
N THR A 57 16.47 8.29 14.34
CA THR A 57 16.11 7.21 13.42
C THR A 57 15.34 7.76 12.23
N ALA A 58 15.78 7.44 11.04
CA ALA A 58 15.06 7.69 9.80
C ALA A 58 14.75 6.35 9.12
N SER A 59 13.55 6.18 8.60
CA SER A 59 13.20 4.99 7.83
C SER A 59 12.39 5.32 6.60
N LEU A 60 12.67 4.57 5.54
CA LEU A 60 12.01 4.60 4.25
C LEU A 60 11.33 3.24 4.03
N TYR A 61 10.09 3.27 3.62
CA TYR A 61 9.36 2.12 3.10
C TYR A 61 8.75 2.47 1.77
N HIS A 62 9.02 1.64 0.77
CA HIS A 62 8.45 1.70 -0.57
C HIS A 62 7.84 0.36 -0.92
N GLU A 63 6.63 0.37 -1.46
CA GLU A 63 5.93 -0.83 -1.92
C GLU A 63 5.22 -0.55 -3.24
N ASN A 64 5.36 -1.47 -4.18
CA ASN A 64 4.56 -1.56 -5.39
C ASN A 64 3.60 -2.73 -5.25
N GLY A 65 2.31 -2.44 -5.36
CA GLY A 65 1.26 -3.46 -5.26
C GLY A 65 1.29 -4.44 -6.45
N ILE A 66 0.57 -5.55 -6.28
CA ILE A 66 0.51 -6.63 -7.25
C ILE A 66 -0.42 -6.35 -8.43
N MET A 67 -1.37 -5.41 -8.30
CA MET A 67 -2.34 -5.13 -9.35
C MET A 67 -1.67 -4.67 -10.64
N ALA A 68 -2.15 -5.19 -11.76
CA ALA A 68 -1.76 -4.73 -13.09
C ALA A 68 -2.31 -3.32 -13.36
N SER A 69 -1.70 -2.60 -14.30
CA SER A 69 -2.14 -1.28 -14.75
C SER A 69 -2.14 -1.21 -16.27
N ASP A 70 -3.05 -0.42 -16.80
CA ASP A 70 -3.12 -0.14 -18.23
C ASP A 70 -2.17 1.00 -18.58
N LYS A 71 -1.14 0.70 -19.38
CA LYS A 71 -0.12 1.67 -19.79
C LYS A 71 -0.59 2.60 -20.93
N SER A 72 -1.73 2.31 -21.54
CA SER A 72 -2.31 3.16 -22.59
C SER A 72 -3.01 4.39 -22.03
N LEU A 73 -3.33 4.38 -20.73
CA LEU A 73 -4.03 5.47 -20.06
C LEU A 73 -3.10 6.63 -19.70
N PRO A 74 -3.60 7.88 -19.68
CA PRO A 74 -2.84 9.05 -19.24
C PRO A 74 -2.58 9.09 -17.73
N TYR A 75 -3.07 8.11 -16.98
CA TYR A 75 -2.88 7.96 -15.53
C TYR A 75 -2.49 6.52 -15.16
N ASP A 76 -1.86 6.38 -14.02
CA ASP A 76 -1.45 5.09 -13.48
C ASP A 76 -2.43 4.65 -12.38
N THR A 77 -2.88 3.41 -12.42
CA THR A 77 -3.73 2.80 -11.38
C THR A 77 -2.97 1.82 -10.49
N GLN A 78 -1.67 1.62 -10.77
CA GLN A 78 -0.83 0.74 -9.97
C GLN A 78 -0.76 1.21 -8.52
N SER A 79 -0.97 0.30 -7.58
CA SER A 79 -0.81 0.61 -6.16
C SER A 79 0.67 0.88 -5.84
N LYS A 80 0.93 2.03 -5.21
CA LYS A 80 2.26 2.45 -4.73
C LYS A 80 2.11 3.08 -3.36
N LEU A 81 2.91 2.61 -2.41
CA LEU A 81 3.00 3.15 -1.07
C LEU A 81 4.43 3.62 -0.80
N ASN A 82 4.57 4.90 -0.46
CA ASN A 82 5.82 5.45 0.07
C ASN A 82 5.56 5.94 1.48
N ARG A 83 6.38 5.53 2.44
CA ARG A 83 6.30 5.99 3.82
C ARG A 83 7.69 6.35 4.34
N TYR A 84 7.78 7.56 4.85
CA TYR A 84 8.98 8.12 5.46
C TYR A 84 8.70 8.33 6.93
N ASN A 85 9.51 7.77 7.80
CA ASN A 85 9.39 7.97 9.24
C ASN A 85 10.66 8.65 9.75
N ILE A 86 10.49 9.54 10.71
CA ILE A 86 11.59 10.14 11.46
C ILE A 86 11.27 10.08 12.94
N ARG A 87 12.28 9.80 13.74
CA ARG A 87 12.19 9.87 15.21
C ARG A 87 13.51 10.39 15.76
N ALA A 88 13.41 11.38 16.63
CA ALA A 88 14.53 11.90 17.39
C ALA A 88 14.20 11.86 18.89
N ASN A 89 15.11 11.37 19.69
CA ASN A 89 15.02 11.35 21.13
C ASN A 89 16.28 12.02 21.67
N VAL A 90 16.08 12.93 22.62
CA VAL A 90 17.15 13.64 23.29
C VAL A 90 16.88 13.62 24.80
N ASP A 91 17.83 13.10 25.55
CA ASP A 91 17.86 13.12 27.02
C ASP A 91 19.02 14.00 27.47
N LEU A 92 18.72 15.02 28.25
CA LEU A 92 19.67 15.96 28.78
C LEU A 92 19.65 15.96 30.32
N ASP A 93 20.70 15.52 30.95
CA ASP A 93 20.90 15.66 32.39
C ASP A 93 21.33 17.12 32.70
N LEU A 94 20.29 18.01 32.80
CA LEU A 94 20.49 19.44 33.03
C LEU A 94 21.25 19.71 34.34
N THR A 95 20.98 18.89 35.34
CA THR A 95 21.71 18.85 36.62
C THR A 95 21.83 17.38 37.08
N LYS A 96 22.57 17.13 38.16
CA LYS A 96 22.67 15.79 38.78
C LYS A 96 21.33 15.23 39.26
N THR A 97 20.28 16.06 39.30
CA THR A 97 18.94 15.68 39.78
C THR A 97 17.84 16.02 38.80
N THR A 98 18.13 16.69 37.71
CA THR A 98 17.14 17.16 36.72
C THR A 98 17.44 16.56 35.35
N LEU A 99 16.50 15.79 34.84
CA LEU A 99 16.54 15.19 33.49
C LEU A 99 15.47 15.87 32.62
N VAL A 100 15.89 16.37 31.47
CA VAL A 100 14.99 16.90 30.43
C VAL A 100 14.97 15.89 29.28
N ARG A 101 13.77 15.53 28.84
CA ARG A 101 13.56 14.66 27.68
C ARG A 101 12.79 15.39 26.59
N PHE A 102 13.31 15.28 25.38
CA PHE A 102 12.62 15.77 24.20
C PHE A 102 12.57 14.65 23.17
N ASN A 103 11.34 14.21 22.86
CA ASN A 103 11.10 13.22 21.83
C ASN A 103 10.24 13.83 20.75
N VAL A 104 10.63 13.68 19.51
CA VAL A 104 9.83 14.03 18.35
C VAL A 104 9.83 12.87 17.37
N GLY A 105 8.67 12.59 16.82
CA GLY A 105 8.54 11.53 15.83
C GLY A 105 7.37 11.80 14.92
N GLY A 106 7.45 11.24 13.72
CA GLY A 106 6.37 11.39 12.77
C GLY A 106 6.58 10.59 11.50
N TYR A 107 5.58 10.67 10.64
CA TYR A 107 5.68 10.08 9.32
C TYR A 107 4.98 10.93 8.26
N LEU A 108 5.46 10.77 7.04
CA LEU A 108 4.80 11.18 5.81
C LEU A 108 4.50 9.93 5.01
N GLN A 109 3.28 9.79 4.51
CA GLN A 109 2.88 8.66 3.71
C GLN A 109 2.24 9.15 2.41
N ASN A 110 2.60 8.56 1.29
CA ASN A 110 1.97 8.77 0.00
C ASN A 110 1.45 7.42 -0.50
N LEU A 111 0.15 7.29 -0.57
CA LEU A 111 -0.56 6.15 -1.15
C LEU A 111 -1.15 6.56 -2.50
N HIS A 112 -0.87 5.80 -3.52
CA HIS A 112 -1.48 5.88 -4.83
C HIS A 112 -2.03 4.49 -5.19
N LYS A 113 -3.25 4.39 -5.69
CA LYS A 113 -3.87 3.12 -6.08
C LYS A 113 -5.02 3.36 -7.05
N SER A 114 -5.54 2.28 -7.66
CA SER A 114 -6.83 2.33 -8.36
C SER A 114 -7.93 2.87 -7.44
N ARG A 115 -8.87 3.59 -8.00
CA ARG A 115 -10.06 4.06 -7.28
C ARG A 115 -10.92 2.89 -6.81
N SER A 116 -11.03 1.84 -7.61
CA SER A 116 -11.70 0.61 -7.21
C SER A 116 -10.93 -0.11 -6.11
N GLY A 117 -11.67 -0.63 -5.13
CA GLY A 117 -11.11 -1.44 -4.07
C GLY A 117 -10.55 -2.76 -4.60
N THR A 118 -9.51 -3.26 -3.96
CA THR A 118 -8.93 -4.57 -4.29
C THR A 118 -9.98 -5.68 -4.17
N ASP A 119 -10.82 -5.63 -3.14
CA ASP A 119 -11.89 -6.62 -2.92
C ASP A 119 -12.92 -6.61 -4.04
N GLU A 120 -13.29 -5.43 -4.55
CA GLU A 120 -14.20 -5.27 -5.68
C GLU A 120 -13.63 -5.92 -6.95
N VAL A 121 -12.34 -5.67 -7.23
CA VAL A 121 -11.66 -6.23 -8.41
C VAL A 121 -11.56 -7.75 -8.33
N PHE A 122 -11.18 -8.31 -7.17
CA PHE A 122 -11.10 -9.76 -7.00
C PHE A 122 -12.48 -10.42 -6.99
N SER A 123 -13.49 -9.82 -6.36
CA SER A 123 -14.87 -10.33 -6.45
C SER A 123 -15.33 -10.42 -7.90
N ALA A 124 -15.10 -9.36 -8.68
CA ALA A 124 -15.41 -9.37 -10.11
C ALA A 124 -14.65 -10.48 -10.86
N ALA A 125 -13.36 -10.70 -10.54
CA ALA A 125 -12.54 -11.75 -11.16
C ALA A 125 -13.05 -13.15 -10.86
N PHE A 126 -13.53 -13.41 -9.64
CA PHE A 126 -14.10 -14.72 -9.27
C PHE A 126 -15.52 -14.91 -9.79
N GLU A 127 -16.30 -13.86 -9.98
CA GLU A 127 -17.67 -13.92 -10.46
C GLU A 127 -17.78 -14.04 -12.00
N THR A 128 -16.76 -13.54 -12.73
CA THR A 128 -16.80 -13.48 -14.18
C THR A 128 -16.25 -14.78 -14.80
N PRO A 129 -17.08 -15.59 -15.49
CA PRO A 129 -16.57 -16.77 -16.16
C PRO A 129 -15.56 -16.43 -17.26
N PRO A 130 -14.53 -17.26 -17.48
CA PRO A 130 -13.42 -16.98 -18.39
C PRO A 130 -13.82 -16.83 -19.88
N PHE A 131 -14.99 -17.32 -20.25
CA PHE A 131 -15.48 -17.39 -21.63
C PHE A 131 -16.50 -16.30 -21.99
N VAL A 132 -16.75 -15.33 -21.12
CA VAL A 132 -17.83 -14.34 -21.32
C VAL A 132 -17.41 -13.24 -22.30
N HIS A 133 -16.23 -12.70 -22.12
CA HIS A 133 -15.61 -11.67 -22.96
C HIS A 133 -14.09 -11.65 -22.68
N PRO A 134 -13.26 -11.11 -23.59
CA PRO A 134 -11.87 -10.83 -23.31
C PRO A 134 -11.72 -9.69 -22.28
N ALA A 135 -10.55 -9.55 -21.69
CA ALA A 135 -10.24 -8.39 -20.85
C ALA A 135 -10.22 -7.09 -21.68
N VAL A 136 -9.59 -7.18 -22.86
CA VAL A 136 -9.51 -6.13 -23.88
C VAL A 136 -9.60 -6.83 -25.23
N TYR A 137 -10.37 -6.31 -26.16
CA TYR A 137 -10.43 -6.80 -27.53
C TYR A 137 -9.14 -6.55 -28.29
N SER A 138 -8.92 -7.26 -29.38
CA SER A 138 -7.70 -7.11 -30.21
C SER A 138 -7.53 -5.72 -30.81
N ASP A 139 -8.61 -4.97 -30.99
CA ASP A 139 -8.63 -3.57 -31.43
C ASP A 139 -8.36 -2.55 -30.30
N GLY A 140 -8.15 -3.01 -29.07
CA GLY A 140 -7.96 -2.17 -27.89
C GLY A 140 -9.25 -1.72 -27.20
N THR A 141 -10.41 -2.08 -27.74
CA THR A 141 -11.71 -1.76 -27.12
C THR A 141 -11.91 -2.61 -25.86
N ILE A 142 -12.44 -1.98 -24.82
CA ILE A 142 -12.74 -2.67 -23.57
C ILE A 142 -14.21 -3.07 -23.57
N PRO A 143 -14.52 -4.37 -23.33
CA PRO A 143 -15.89 -4.84 -23.26
C PRO A 143 -16.71 -4.09 -22.21
N ILE A 144 -17.91 -3.62 -22.58
CA ILE A 144 -18.83 -3.02 -21.63
C ILE A 144 -19.36 -4.10 -20.69
N ALA A 145 -19.00 -3.95 -19.42
CA ALA A 145 -19.45 -4.83 -18.37
C ALA A 145 -20.91 -4.57 -17.98
N SER A 146 -21.64 -5.61 -17.67
CA SER A 146 -22.92 -5.50 -16.96
C SER A 146 -22.71 -5.82 -15.48
N SER A 147 -23.65 -5.43 -14.62
CA SER A 147 -23.61 -5.79 -13.19
C SER A 147 -23.58 -7.30 -12.92
N LYS A 148 -24.01 -8.11 -13.90
CA LYS A 148 -24.00 -9.58 -13.81
C LYS A 148 -22.74 -10.23 -14.44
N ARG A 149 -21.96 -9.46 -15.18
CA ARG A 149 -20.76 -9.92 -15.90
C ARG A 149 -19.77 -8.76 -15.96
N PRO A 150 -19.19 -8.41 -14.82
CA PRO A 150 -18.24 -7.31 -14.76
C PRO A 150 -16.98 -7.63 -15.57
N ASN A 151 -16.28 -6.59 -16.01
CA ASN A 151 -14.94 -6.75 -16.55
C ASN A 151 -13.91 -6.39 -15.46
N PRO A 152 -13.25 -7.37 -14.83
CA PRO A 152 -12.30 -7.12 -13.75
C PRO A 152 -11.14 -6.21 -14.16
N TRP A 153 -10.67 -6.33 -15.40
CA TRP A 153 -9.64 -5.45 -15.96
C TRP A 153 -10.12 -3.99 -16.02
N ALA A 154 -11.33 -3.77 -16.54
CA ALA A 154 -11.90 -2.43 -16.61
C ALA A 154 -12.10 -1.82 -15.21
N ILE A 155 -12.59 -2.60 -14.25
CA ILE A 155 -12.76 -2.14 -12.85
C ILE A 155 -11.41 -1.75 -12.27
N SER A 156 -10.37 -2.55 -12.49
CA SER A 156 -9.03 -2.29 -11.97
C SER A 156 -8.37 -1.05 -12.58
N THR A 157 -8.56 -0.83 -13.88
CA THR A 157 -7.74 0.11 -14.65
C THR A 157 -8.48 1.35 -15.13
N GLN A 158 -9.79 1.28 -15.40
CA GLN A 158 -10.53 2.35 -16.09
C GLN A 158 -11.27 3.31 -15.16
N ASN A 159 -11.37 3.02 -13.87
CA ASN A 159 -12.12 3.82 -12.90
C ASN A 159 -11.33 5.00 -12.31
N GLY A 160 -10.13 5.28 -12.86
CA GLY A 160 -9.25 6.32 -12.35
C GLY A 160 -8.42 5.87 -11.14
N TYR A 161 -7.87 6.83 -10.43
CA TYR A 161 -6.99 6.57 -9.30
C TYR A 161 -7.41 7.33 -8.04
N TYR A 162 -6.88 6.87 -6.92
CA TYR A 162 -7.00 7.50 -5.61
C TYR A 162 -5.61 7.81 -5.06
N ARG A 163 -5.47 9.02 -4.50
CA ARG A 163 -4.27 9.44 -3.79
C ARG A 163 -4.61 9.85 -2.36
N SER A 164 -3.76 9.45 -1.42
CA SER A 164 -3.87 9.84 -0.02
C SER A 164 -2.47 10.07 0.55
N GLY A 165 -2.33 11.14 1.34
CA GLY A 165 -1.05 11.55 1.93
C GLY A 165 -1.18 11.81 3.43
N PRO A 166 -1.58 10.81 4.27
CA PRO A 166 -1.64 11.03 5.70
C PRO A 166 -0.24 11.33 6.25
N SER A 167 -0.16 12.30 7.13
CA SER A 167 1.05 12.67 7.87
C SER A 167 0.73 12.78 9.34
N LYS A 168 1.71 12.48 10.17
CA LYS A 168 1.60 12.61 11.62
C LYS A 168 2.90 13.16 12.17
N LEU A 169 2.79 14.12 13.09
CA LEU A 169 3.88 14.63 13.92
C LEU A 169 3.47 14.53 15.37
N GLU A 170 4.31 13.96 16.19
CA GLU A 170 4.13 13.83 17.62
C GLU A 170 5.39 14.36 18.33
N SER A 171 5.20 15.10 19.41
CA SER A 171 6.30 15.55 20.23
C SER A 171 5.95 15.36 21.70
N LEU A 172 6.96 15.06 22.49
CA LEU A 172 6.86 14.95 23.93
C LEU A 172 8.02 15.73 24.54
N PHE A 173 7.69 16.63 25.44
CA PHE A 173 8.65 17.31 26.28
C PHE A 173 8.37 16.90 27.73
N ALA A 174 9.40 16.47 28.45
CA ALA A 174 9.27 16.10 29.84
C ALA A 174 10.46 16.60 30.67
N VAL A 175 10.16 17.05 31.88
CA VAL A 175 11.15 17.36 32.89
C VAL A 175 10.95 16.45 34.08
N GLU A 176 11.98 15.73 34.47
CA GLU A 176 11.95 14.82 35.61
C GLU A 176 12.94 15.35 36.67
N GLN A 177 12.45 15.62 37.86
CA GLN A 177 13.21 16.10 38.98
C GLN A 177 13.31 15.02 40.06
N ASN A 178 14.52 14.62 40.40
CA ASN A 178 14.78 13.74 41.52
C ASN A 178 14.79 14.53 42.82
N LEU A 179 13.88 14.21 43.72
CA LEU A 179 13.68 14.91 45.00
C LEU A 179 14.18 14.07 46.19
N LYS A 180 15.22 13.25 45.97
CA LYS A 180 15.80 12.37 47.00
C LYS A 180 16.29 13.15 48.24
N MET A 181 16.54 14.46 48.11
CA MET A 181 16.89 15.32 49.23
C MET A 181 15.74 15.53 50.22
N ILE A 182 14.49 15.37 49.77
CA ILE A 182 13.29 15.47 50.63
C ILE A 182 12.93 14.05 51.13
N THR A 183 12.84 13.08 50.26
CA THR A 183 12.52 11.70 50.61
C THR A 183 13.20 10.73 49.62
N PRO A 184 13.88 9.67 50.11
CA PRO A 184 14.46 8.67 49.22
C PRO A 184 13.42 8.07 48.29
N GLY A 185 13.74 8.02 46.96
CA GLY A 185 12.87 7.51 45.92
C GLY A 185 11.81 8.47 45.38
N LEU A 186 11.65 9.66 45.96
CA LEU A 186 10.69 10.66 45.47
C LEU A 186 11.20 11.31 44.15
N LYS A 187 10.31 11.35 43.17
CA LYS A 187 10.54 12.04 41.89
C LYS A 187 9.29 12.83 41.51
N ALA A 188 9.47 13.96 40.86
CA ALA A 188 8.42 14.72 40.20
C ALA A 188 8.65 14.69 38.69
N LYS A 189 7.60 14.55 37.91
CA LYS A 189 7.62 14.56 36.44
C LYS A 189 6.54 15.49 35.91
N LEU A 190 6.95 16.38 35.03
CA LEU A 190 6.08 17.21 34.21
C LEU A 190 6.21 16.72 32.76
N THR A 191 5.07 16.55 32.08
CA THR A 191 5.06 16.10 30.67
C THR A 191 4.11 17.00 29.89
#